data_7f8525c6d5a51ca4cfc25df0f42d1678
#
_entry.id   7f8525c6d5a51ca4cfc25df0f42d1678
#
_cell.length_a   1.000
_cell.length_b   1.000
_cell.length_c   1.000
_cell.angle_alpha   90.00
_cell.angle_beta   90.00
_cell.angle_gamma   90.00
#
_symmetry.space_group_name_H-M   'P 1'
#
loop_
_entity.id
_entity.type
_entity.pdbx_description
1 polymer ?
#
loop_
_entity_poly.entity_id
_entity_poly.type
_entity_poly.pdbx_seq_one_letter_code
_entity_poly.pdbx_strand_id
1 'polypeptide(L)'
;MAKITEQIKEPIAAEMAAFEDKFRDSMSSRVALLNRITHYIVNRKGKQMRPMFVFLVAKLASGGTINERTYRGASVIELIHTATLVHDDVVDDSNKRRGFFSINALWKNKIAVLVGDYLLSKGLLLSIDHGDFDLLKIISVAVREMSEGELLQMEKARRLDITEEVYYEIIRQKTATLIAACCAMGACSVQPDNAELIEKMRRFGEFVGMAFQIKDDLFDYTEEAIGKPTGIDIKEQKMTLPLIYALNRAEESERKWLINSIKNHNTDKKRVKEIIAYVKAHGGIERTEAKMREYQAKALTILAEFPDSPYKKSLLQIVDYVIERTI
;
A
#
# COMPACT_ATOMS: atom_id res chain seq x y z
N MET A 1 6.80 5.14 17.60
CA MET A 1 6.13 5.27 16.29
C MET A 1 5.48 6.64 16.04
N ALA A 2 4.64 7.17 16.91
CA ALA A 2 4.03 8.49 16.70
C ALA A 2 5.07 9.62 16.47
N LYS A 3 6.17 9.62 17.22
CA LYS A 3 7.23 10.64 17.13
C LYS A 3 7.92 10.70 15.75
N ILE A 4 8.13 9.57 15.07
CA ILE A 4 8.80 9.53 13.76
C ILE A 4 7.86 10.01 12.66
N THR A 5 6.58 9.68 12.72
CA THR A 5 5.59 10.17 11.75
C THR A 5 5.39 11.69 11.85
N GLU A 6 5.47 12.26 13.05
CA GLU A 6 5.44 13.72 13.24
C GLU A 6 6.69 14.40 12.67
N GLN A 7 7.87 13.82 12.86
CA GLN A 7 9.10 14.33 12.24
C GLN A 7 9.06 14.31 10.72
N ILE A 8 8.52 13.23 10.13
CA ILE A 8 8.35 13.12 8.68
C ILE A 8 7.40 14.20 8.15
N LYS A 9 6.34 14.52 8.89
CA LYS A 9 5.33 15.53 8.53
C LYS A 9 5.80 16.96 8.70
N GLU A 10 6.79 17.22 9.54
CA GLU A 10 7.20 18.58 9.91
C GLU A 10 7.34 19.53 8.71
N PRO A 11 8.07 19.22 7.62
CA PRO A 11 8.25 20.14 6.50
C PRO A 11 7.01 20.33 5.61
N ILE A 12 5.94 19.58 5.86
CA ILE A 12 4.65 19.64 5.14
C ILE A 12 3.45 19.79 6.09
N ALA A 13 3.68 20.21 7.34
CA ALA A 13 2.62 20.24 8.36
C ALA A 13 1.46 21.16 7.99
N ALA A 14 1.76 22.32 7.42
CA ALA A 14 0.76 23.28 6.95
C ALA A 14 -0.08 22.70 5.81
N GLU A 15 0.58 22.05 4.85
CA GLU A 15 -0.08 21.42 3.70
C GLU A 15 -0.96 20.25 4.13
N MET A 16 -0.50 19.44 5.08
CA MET A 16 -1.29 18.34 5.62
C MET A 16 -2.54 18.83 6.36
N ALA A 17 -2.42 19.95 7.11
CA ALA A 17 -3.57 20.55 7.79
C ALA A 17 -4.59 21.09 6.76
N ALA A 18 -4.14 21.88 5.77
CA ALA A 18 -5.01 22.39 4.71
C ALA A 18 -5.64 21.27 3.86
N PHE A 19 -4.90 20.18 3.63
CA PHE A 19 -5.40 19.00 2.93
C PHE A 19 -6.58 18.35 3.67
N GLU A 20 -6.54 18.25 4.99
CA GLU A 20 -7.61 17.62 5.77
C GLU A 20 -8.96 18.30 5.56
N ASP A 21 -8.98 19.61 5.50
CA ASP A 21 -10.21 20.38 5.25
C ASP A 21 -10.68 20.19 3.80
N LYS A 22 -9.79 20.35 2.83
CA LYS A 22 -10.10 20.15 1.39
C LYS A 22 -10.60 18.73 1.11
N PHE A 23 -9.98 17.72 1.72
CA PHE A 23 -10.39 16.32 1.58
C PHE A 23 -11.77 16.07 2.18
N ARG A 24 -12.07 16.62 3.35
CA ARG A 24 -13.41 16.54 3.98
C ARG A 24 -14.47 17.15 3.09
N ASP A 25 -14.20 18.32 2.53
CA ASP A 25 -15.11 19.02 1.62
C ASP A 25 -15.37 18.22 0.34
N SER A 26 -14.32 17.58 -0.21
CA SER A 26 -14.44 16.73 -1.41
C SER A 26 -15.38 15.54 -1.23
N MET A 27 -15.57 15.05 0.01
CA MET A 27 -16.43 13.92 0.34
C MET A 27 -17.88 14.32 0.63
N SER A 28 -18.21 15.61 0.64
CA SER A 28 -19.54 16.12 0.99
C SER A 28 -20.61 15.68 -0.04
N SER A 29 -21.84 15.45 0.44
CA SER A 29 -22.99 15.05 -0.36
C SER A 29 -24.28 15.73 0.15
N ARG A 30 -25.29 15.80 -0.70
CA ARG A 30 -26.65 16.23 -0.32
C ARG A 30 -27.44 15.10 0.37
N VAL A 31 -26.97 13.86 0.30
CA VAL A 31 -27.61 12.69 0.92
C VAL A 31 -27.15 12.52 2.35
N ALA A 32 -28.07 12.67 3.30
CA ALA A 32 -27.75 12.64 4.74
C ALA A 32 -27.07 11.33 5.19
N LEU A 33 -27.52 10.18 4.68
CA LEU A 33 -26.90 8.88 4.97
C LEU A 33 -25.45 8.85 4.52
N LEU A 34 -25.17 9.34 3.30
CA LEU A 34 -23.82 9.35 2.74
C LEU A 34 -22.90 10.27 3.54
N ASN A 35 -23.37 11.48 3.94
CA ASN A 35 -22.60 12.36 4.83
C ASN A 35 -22.27 11.71 6.18
N ARG A 36 -23.19 10.93 6.75
CA ARG A 36 -22.92 10.19 7.99
C ARG A 36 -21.81 9.15 7.79
N ILE A 37 -21.82 8.44 6.67
CA ILE A 37 -20.83 7.41 6.37
C ILE A 37 -19.47 8.04 6.06
N THR A 38 -19.41 9.09 5.24
CA THR A 38 -18.16 9.80 4.93
C THR A 38 -17.54 10.45 6.17
N HIS A 39 -18.37 11.00 7.06
CA HIS A 39 -17.91 11.49 8.37
C HIS A 39 -17.32 10.36 9.23
N TYR A 40 -17.95 9.18 9.24
CA TYR A 40 -17.42 8.00 9.92
C TYR A 40 -16.04 7.62 9.38
N ILE A 41 -15.85 7.63 8.04
CA ILE A 41 -14.59 7.32 7.36
C ILE A 41 -13.50 8.33 7.75
N VAL A 42 -13.78 9.64 7.62
CA VAL A 42 -12.81 10.71 7.89
C VAL A 42 -12.31 10.68 9.34
N ASN A 43 -13.18 10.40 10.30
CA ASN A 43 -12.81 10.35 11.71
C ASN A 43 -11.97 9.10 12.11
N ARG A 44 -11.81 8.14 11.19
CA ARG A 44 -11.03 6.90 11.39
C ARG A 44 -9.87 6.76 10.42
N LYS A 45 -9.39 7.90 9.93
CA LYS A 45 -8.22 7.97 9.06
C LYS A 45 -6.99 7.34 9.73
N GLY A 46 -6.13 6.74 8.90
CA GLY A 46 -4.84 6.23 9.34
C GLY A 46 -3.76 7.32 9.41
N LYS A 47 -2.52 6.92 9.26
CA LYS A 47 -1.34 7.79 9.27
C LYS A 47 -1.25 8.76 8.08
N GLN A 48 -2.13 8.63 7.08
CA GLN A 48 -2.16 9.45 5.86
C GLN A 48 -0.83 9.49 5.09
N MET A 49 -0.14 8.34 5.03
CA MET A 49 1.15 8.22 4.36
C MET A 49 1.11 8.60 2.87
N ARG A 50 -0.01 8.33 2.18
CA ARG A 50 -0.16 8.61 0.75
C ARG A 50 -0.16 10.10 0.42
N PRO A 51 -0.98 10.94 1.06
CA PRO A 51 -0.86 12.39 0.93
C PRO A 51 0.54 12.90 1.29
N MET A 52 1.22 12.34 2.32
CA MET A 52 2.59 12.72 2.65
C MET A 52 3.55 12.49 1.47
N PHE A 53 3.47 11.34 0.78
CA PHE A 53 4.27 11.10 -0.42
C PHE A 53 4.00 12.14 -1.50
N VAL A 54 2.74 12.46 -1.78
CA VAL A 54 2.37 13.47 -2.78
C VAL A 54 3.01 14.82 -2.44
N PHE A 55 2.84 15.32 -1.22
CA PHE A 55 3.36 16.63 -0.81
C PHE A 55 4.87 16.69 -0.73
N LEU A 56 5.51 15.66 -0.15
CA LEU A 56 6.97 15.62 -0.03
C LEU A 56 7.64 15.56 -1.40
N VAL A 57 7.12 14.75 -2.32
CA VAL A 57 7.64 14.64 -3.69
C VAL A 57 7.38 15.93 -4.47
N ALA A 58 6.20 16.54 -4.37
CA ALA A 58 5.92 17.80 -5.01
C ALA A 58 6.88 18.90 -4.54
N LYS A 59 7.13 19.02 -3.23
CA LYS A 59 8.08 20.00 -2.68
C LYS A 59 9.53 19.69 -3.04
N LEU A 60 9.91 18.41 -3.09
CA LEU A 60 11.25 18.01 -3.56
C LEU A 60 11.45 18.41 -5.02
N ALA A 61 10.46 18.15 -5.87
CA ALA A 61 10.51 18.44 -7.30
C ALA A 61 10.49 19.95 -7.65
N SER A 62 9.86 20.77 -6.81
CA SER A 62 9.65 22.21 -7.06
C SER A 62 10.60 23.12 -6.27
N GLY A 63 11.42 22.57 -5.40
CA GLY A 63 12.23 23.37 -4.48
C GLY A 63 11.44 23.98 -3.31
N GLY A 64 10.28 23.41 -2.97
CA GLY A 64 9.52 23.76 -1.76
C GLY A 64 8.13 24.35 -1.98
N THR A 65 7.74 24.63 -3.22
CA THR A 65 6.41 25.19 -3.54
C THR A 65 5.44 24.12 -4.02
N ILE A 66 4.16 24.26 -3.67
CA ILE A 66 3.06 23.45 -4.19
C ILE A 66 1.93 24.35 -4.68
N ASN A 67 0.94 23.76 -5.33
CA ASN A 67 -0.20 24.46 -5.88
C ASN A 67 -1.51 23.72 -5.61
N GLU A 68 -2.66 24.29 -6.00
CA GLU A 68 -3.97 23.67 -5.82
C GLU A 68 -4.08 22.30 -6.52
N ARG A 69 -3.36 22.10 -7.61
CA ARG A 69 -3.31 20.83 -8.32
C ARG A 69 -2.67 19.72 -7.48
N THR A 70 -1.67 20.05 -6.64
CA THR A 70 -1.06 19.11 -5.70
C THR A 70 -2.07 18.63 -4.65
N TYR A 71 -2.88 19.57 -4.10
CA TYR A 71 -3.95 19.21 -3.16
C TYR A 71 -5.03 18.33 -3.80
N ARG A 72 -5.42 18.66 -5.05
CA ARG A 72 -6.37 17.82 -5.78
C ARG A 72 -5.82 16.41 -6.03
N GLY A 73 -4.55 16.32 -6.46
CA GLY A 73 -3.88 15.03 -6.63
C GLY A 73 -3.86 14.19 -5.34
N ALA A 74 -3.51 14.80 -4.21
CA ALA A 74 -3.55 14.13 -2.91
C ALA A 74 -4.97 13.68 -2.53
N SER A 75 -5.99 14.51 -2.82
CA SER A 75 -7.40 14.19 -2.55
C SER A 75 -7.90 13.05 -3.43
N VAL A 76 -7.55 13.04 -4.70
CA VAL A 76 -7.90 11.96 -5.65
C VAL A 76 -7.31 10.62 -5.19
N ILE A 77 -6.04 10.61 -4.81
CA ILE A 77 -5.37 9.42 -4.26
C ILE A 77 -6.13 8.88 -3.04
N GLU A 78 -6.45 9.75 -2.08
CA GLU A 78 -7.06 9.31 -0.82
C GLU A 78 -8.54 8.92 -1.00
N LEU A 79 -9.29 9.59 -1.90
CA LEU A 79 -10.65 9.20 -2.27
C LEU A 79 -10.68 7.79 -2.88
N ILE A 80 -9.83 7.55 -3.88
CA ILE A 80 -9.77 6.28 -4.59
C ILE A 80 -9.26 5.18 -3.66
N HIS A 81 -8.20 5.44 -2.88
CA HIS A 81 -7.75 4.47 -1.88
C HIS A 81 -8.84 4.13 -0.86
N THR A 82 -9.60 5.12 -0.39
CA THR A 82 -10.70 4.87 0.53
C THR A 82 -11.80 4.04 -0.13
N ALA A 83 -12.11 4.31 -1.40
CA ALA A 83 -13.07 3.53 -2.18
C ALA A 83 -12.62 2.06 -2.31
N THR A 84 -11.36 1.81 -2.67
CA THR A 84 -10.82 0.45 -2.77
C THR A 84 -10.88 -0.28 -1.43
N LEU A 85 -10.51 0.38 -0.32
CA LEU A 85 -10.62 -0.23 1.01
C LEU A 85 -12.06 -0.61 1.40
N VAL A 86 -13.05 0.20 1.00
CA VAL A 86 -14.47 -0.10 1.27
C VAL A 86 -14.94 -1.29 0.42
N HIS A 87 -14.49 -1.39 -0.84
CA HIS A 87 -14.79 -2.54 -1.70
C HIS A 87 -14.08 -3.81 -1.23
N ASP A 88 -12.80 -3.71 -0.83
CA ASP A 88 -12.01 -4.82 -0.29
C ASP A 88 -12.67 -5.42 0.96
N ASP A 89 -13.19 -4.57 1.88
CA ASP A 89 -13.91 -5.05 3.07
C ASP A 89 -15.13 -5.91 2.71
N VAL A 90 -15.77 -5.65 1.56
CA VAL A 90 -16.88 -6.46 1.05
C VAL A 90 -16.38 -7.75 0.41
N VAL A 91 -15.31 -7.67 -0.38
CA VAL A 91 -14.70 -8.83 -1.07
C VAL A 91 -14.13 -9.84 -0.07
N ASP A 92 -13.45 -9.33 0.97
CA ASP A 92 -12.80 -10.13 2.02
C ASP A 92 -13.75 -10.54 3.16
N ASP A 93 -15.02 -10.14 3.08
CA ASP A 93 -16.03 -10.33 4.15
C ASP A 93 -15.55 -9.83 5.52
N SER A 94 -14.75 -8.76 5.50
CA SER A 94 -14.07 -8.20 6.67
C SER A 94 -15.03 -7.39 7.53
N ASN A 95 -15.16 -7.74 8.82
CA ASN A 95 -16.03 -7.02 9.76
C ASN A 95 -15.34 -5.87 10.50
N LYS A 96 -14.01 -5.82 10.48
CA LYS A 96 -13.22 -4.80 11.19
C LYS A 96 -12.03 -4.34 10.36
N ARG A 97 -11.76 -3.03 10.40
CA ARG A 97 -10.58 -2.40 9.84
C ARG A 97 -9.98 -1.43 10.86
N ARG A 98 -8.68 -1.56 11.13
CA ARG A 98 -7.95 -0.72 12.12
C ARG A 98 -8.63 -0.66 13.50
N GLY A 99 -9.20 -1.78 13.96
CA GLY A 99 -9.88 -1.86 15.26
C GLY A 99 -11.32 -1.35 15.28
N PHE A 100 -11.82 -0.74 14.20
CA PHE A 100 -13.19 -0.27 14.05
C PHE A 100 -14.02 -1.20 13.14
N PHE A 101 -15.33 -1.15 13.26
CA PHE A 101 -16.22 -1.85 12.33
C PHE A 101 -16.08 -1.28 10.92
N SER A 102 -16.04 -2.18 9.93
CA SER A 102 -16.04 -1.83 8.52
C SER A 102 -17.40 -1.26 8.07
N ILE A 103 -17.45 -0.65 6.90
CA ILE A 103 -18.69 -0.06 6.36
C ILE A 103 -19.73 -1.14 6.09
N ASN A 104 -19.34 -2.28 5.53
CA ASN A 104 -20.22 -3.41 5.28
C ASN A 104 -20.78 -4.03 6.57
N ALA A 105 -19.99 -4.06 7.66
CA ALA A 105 -20.47 -4.54 8.96
C ALA A 105 -21.54 -3.64 9.56
N LEU A 106 -21.41 -2.31 9.42
CA LEU A 106 -22.37 -1.34 9.98
C LEU A 106 -23.59 -1.09 9.08
N TRP A 107 -23.39 -0.99 7.77
CA TRP A 107 -24.43 -0.57 6.82
C TRP A 107 -24.74 -1.62 5.74
N LYS A 108 -24.17 -2.82 5.83
CA LYS A 108 -24.33 -3.95 4.89
C LYS A 108 -23.59 -3.75 3.55
N ASN A 109 -23.31 -4.86 2.88
CA ASN A 109 -22.54 -4.90 1.63
C ASN A 109 -23.10 -3.96 0.54
N LYS A 110 -24.44 -3.92 0.37
CA LYS A 110 -25.09 -3.07 -0.64
C LYS A 110 -24.74 -1.58 -0.45
N ILE A 111 -24.73 -1.09 0.79
CA ILE A 111 -24.40 0.30 1.09
C ILE A 111 -22.90 0.53 0.92
N ALA A 112 -22.06 -0.42 1.35
CA ALA A 112 -20.61 -0.33 1.19
C ALA A 112 -20.22 -0.19 -0.30
N VAL A 113 -20.75 -1.03 -1.18
CA VAL A 113 -20.52 -0.94 -2.63
C VAL A 113 -20.90 0.44 -3.17
N LEU A 114 -22.10 0.95 -2.85
CA LEU A 114 -22.56 2.26 -3.31
C LEU A 114 -21.69 3.42 -2.77
N VAL A 115 -21.17 3.30 -1.55
CA VAL A 115 -20.25 4.29 -0.96
C VAL A 115 -18.90 4.27 -1.68
N GLY A 116 -18.36 3.08 -1.97
CA GLY A 116 -17.14 2.94 -2.75
C GLY A 116 -17.28 3.55 -4.15
N ASP A 117 -18.38 3.27 -4.86
CA ASP A 117 -18.68 3.85 -6.17
C ASP A 117 -18.80 5.39 -6.11
N TYR A 118 -19.45 5.91 -5.07
CA TYR A 118 -19.52 7.35 -4.86
C TYR A 118 -18.15 7.99 -4.68
N LEU A 119 -17.29 7.43 -3.84
CA LEU A 119 -15.93 7.94 -3.58
C LEU A 119 -15.07 7.87 -4.83
N LEU A 120 -15.16 6.78 -5.60
CA LEU A 120 -14.49 6.62 -6.88
C LEU A 120 -14.94 7.71 -7.86
N SER A 121 -16.26 7.88 -8.04
CA SER A 121 -16.84 8.94 -8.88
C SER A 121 -16.39 10.33 -8.46
N LYS A 122 -16.33 10.63 -7.16
CA LYS A 122 -15.85 11.92 -6.65
C LYS A 122 -14.39 12.16 -7.01
N GLY A 123 -13.54 11.14 -6.91
CA GLY A 123 -12.13 11.23 -7.32
C GLY A 123 -11.97 11.52 -8.82
N LEU A 124 -12.75 10.81 -9.66
CA LEU A 124 -12.76 11.03 -11.11
C LEU A 124 -13.20 12.46 -11.46
N LEU A 125 -14.34 12.90 -10.92
CA LEU A 125 -14.89 14.22 -11.18
C LEU A 125 -13.96 15.33 -10.70
N LEU A 126 -13.29 15.17 -9.57
CA LEU A 126 -12.34 16.17 -9.06
C LEU A 126 -11.21 16.45 -10.06
N SER A 127 -10.73 15.43 -10.78
CA SER A 127 -9.74 15.62 -11.84
C SER A 127 -10.34 16.19 -13.13
N ILE A 128 -11.51 15.70 -13.56
CA ILE A 128 -12.17 16.10 -14.81
C ILE A 128 -12.59 17.58 -14.76
N ASP A 129 -13.24 18.00 -13.67
CA ASP A 129 -13.78 19.36 -13.51
C ASP A 129 -12.68 20.44 -13.53
N HIS A 130 -11.42 20.04 -13.25
CA HIS A 130 -10.28 20.94 -13.24
C HIS A 130 -9.30 20.72 -14.41
N GLY A 131 -9.61 19.80 -15.33
CA GLY A 131 -8.75 19.49 -16.47
C GLY A 131 -7.45 18.75 -16.13
N ASP A 132 -7.35 18.14 -14.95
CA ASP A 132 -6.17 17.42 -14.48
C ASP A 132 -6.11 15.98 -15.08
N PHE A 133 -6.19 15.86 -16.42
CA PHE A 133 -6.27 14.56 -17.12
C PHE A 133 -5.03 13.70 -16.98
N ASP A 134 -3.86 14.30 -16.84
CA ASP A 134 -2.60 13.58 -16.60
C ASP A 134 -2.57 12.96 -15.19
N LEU A 135 -3.03 13.69 -14.16
CA LEU A 135 -3.21 13.13 -12.82
C LEU A 135 -4.24 12.00 -12.81
N LEU A 136 -5.36 12.18 -13.55
CA LEU A 136 -6.38 11.16 -13.71
C LEU A 136 -5.81 9.90 -14.38
N LYS A 137 -4.97 10.07 -15.41
CA LYS A 137 -4.30 8.94 -16.08
C LYS A 137 -3.41 8.15 -15.13
N ILE A 138 -2.59 8.84 -14.31
CA ILE A 138 -1.70 8.21 -13.32
C ILE A 138 -2.50 7.30 -12.38
N ILE A 139 -3.57 7.83 -11.78
CA ILE A 139 -4.35 7.05 -10.82
C ILE A 139 -5.17 5.95 -11.48
N SER A 140 -5.72 6.19 -12.67
CA SER A 140 -6.51 5.17 -13.39
C SER A 140 -5.66 3.95 -13.76
N VAL A 141 -4.40 4.16 -14.16
CA VAL A 141 -3.46 3.05 -14.38
C VAL A 141 -3.22 2.28 -13.09
N ALA A 142 -3.00 2.97 -11.97
CA ALA A 142 -2.78 2.32 -10.69
C ALA A 142 -3.98 1.48 -10.24
N VAL A 143 -5.20 1.99 -10.37
CA VAL A 143 -6.44 1.26 -10.01
C VAL A 143 -6.61 0.01 -10.86
N ARG A 144 -6.37 0.10 -12.18
CA ARG A 144 -6.41 -1.07 -13.05
C ARG A 144 -5.39 -2.12 -12.61
N GLU A 145 -4.13 -1.73 -12.40
CA GLU A 145 -3.09 -2.65 -11.96
C GLU A 145 -3.42 -3.28 -10.60
N MET A 146 -3.95 -2.52 -9.64
CA MET A 146 -4.38 -3.06 -8.34
C MET A 146 -5.43 -4.16 -8.50
N SER A 147 -6.43 -3.95 -9.37
CA SER A 147 -7.48 -4.94 -9.63
C SER A 147 -6.94 -6.18 -10.34
N GLU A 148 -6.06 -6.00 -11.34
CA GLU A 148 -5.39 -7.10 -12.03
C GLU A 148 -4.50 -7.92 -11.06
N GLY A 149 -3.77 -7.24 -10.18
CA GLY A 149 -2.92 -7.89 -9.17
C GLY A 149 -3.71 -8.70 -8.14
N GLU A 150 -4.88 -8.19 -7.70
CA GLU A 150 -5.76 -8.94 -6.80
C GLU A 150 -6.30 -10.20 -7.47
N LEU A 151 -6.79 -10.10 -8.69
CA LEU A 151 -7.28 -11.26 -9.45
C LEU A 151 -6.18 -12.27 -9.74
N LEU A 152 -4.97 -11.81 -10.08
CA LEU A 152 -3.80 -12.68 -10.27
C LEU A 152 -3.46 -13.42 -8.97
N GLN A 153 -3.45 -12.72 -7.83
CA GLN A 153 -3.22 -13.35 -6.53
C GLN A 153 -4.27 -14.44 -6.24
N MET A 154 -5.56 -14.14 -6.45
CA MET A 154 -6.65 -15.11 -6.24
C MET A 154 -6.53 -16.34 -7.15
N GLU A 155 -6.18 -16.13 -8.42
CA GLU A 155 -5.97 -17.25 -9.37
C GLU A 155 -4.83 -18.14 -8.91
N LYS A 156 -3.69 -17.55 -8.53
CA LYS A 156 -2.48 -18.27 -8.15
C LYS A 156 -2.57 -18.93 -6.78
N ALA A 157 -3.26 -18.32 -5.82
CA ALA A 157 -3.49 -18.92 -4.50
C ALA A 157 -4.21 -20.27 -4.61
N ARG A 158 -5.14 -20.43 -5.55
CA ARG A 158 -5.85 -21.70 -5.78
C ARG A 158 -4.95 -22.83 -6.28
N ARG A 159 -3.88 -22.50 -7.02
CA ARG A 159 -2.98 -23.48 -7.64
C ARG A 159 -1.77 -23.80 -6.77
N LEU A 160 -1.38 -22.92 -5.86
CA LEU A 160 -0.14 -23.00 -5.06
C LEU A 160 1.12 -23.16 -5.94
N ASP A 161 1.13 -22.51 -7.12
CA ASP A 161 2.20 -22.57 -8.12
C ASP A 161 2.89 -21.21 -8.35
N ILE A 162 2.90 -20.35 -7.33
CA ILE A 162 3.49 -19.02 -7.40
C ILE A 162 5.02 -19.13 -7.49
N THR A 163 5.58 -18.63 -8.59
CA THR A 163 7.03 -18.42 -8.72
C THR A 163 7.45 -17.09 -8.10
N GLU A 164 8.76 -16.89 -7.93
CA GLU A 164 9.30 -15.62 -7.42
C GLU A 164 8.91 -14.44 -8.31
N GLU A 165 8.94 -14.58 -9.63
CA GLU A 165 8.57 -13.56 -10.60
C GLU A 165 7.08 -13.19 -10.49
N VAL A 166 6.22 -14.19 -10.39
CA VAL A 166 4.76 -13.99 -10.22
C VAL A 166 4.47 -13.30 -8.88
N TYR A 167 5.18 -13.67 -7.81
CA TYR A 167 5.06 -12.99 -6.53
C TYR A 167 5.42 -11.50 -6.65
N TYR A 168 6.55 -11.16 -7.30
CA TYR A 168 6.91 -9.74 -7.47
C TYR A 168 5.87 -8.99 -8.31
N GLU A 169 5.32 -9.61 -9.33
CA GLU A 169 4.28 -8.97 -10.14
C GLU A 169 3.03 -8.70 -9.31
N ILE A 170 2.58 -9.66 -8.49
CA ILE A 170 1.44 -9.50 -7.58
C ILE A 170 1.66 -8.31 -6.63
N ILE A 171 2.78 -8.28 -5.90
CA ILE A 171 3.00 -7.22 -4.92
C ILE A 171 3.27 -5.85 -5.57
N ARG A 172 3.86 -5.83 -6.77
CA ARG A 172 4.02 -4.62 -7.56
C ARG A 172 2.66 -4.04 -7.92
N GLN A 173 1.78 -4.85 -8.50
CA GLN A 173 0.45 -4.42 -8.93
C GLN A 173 -0.47 -4.09 -7.74
N LYS A 174 -0.57 -4.98 -6.76
CA LYS A 174 -1.51 -4.83 -5.63
C LYS A 174 -1.15 -3.70 -4.67
N THR A 175 0.14 -3.52 -4.37
CA THR A 175 0.59 -2.63 -3.29
C THR A 175 1.48 -1.50 -3.79
N ALA A 176 2.54 -1.81 -4.56
CA ALA A 176 3.55 -0.84 -4.90
C ALA A 176 3.04 0.21 -5.91
N THR A 177 2.15 -0.17 -6.83
CA THR A 177 1.62 0.73 -7.85
C THR A 177 0.93 1.97 -7.28
N LEU A 178 0.22 1.84 -6.15
CA LEU A 178 -0.45 3.00 -5.53
C LEU A 178 0.55 3.97 -4.90
N ILE A 179 1.63 3.47 -4.29
CA ILE A 179 2.71 4.34 -3.75
C ILE A 179 3.48 4.99 -4.90
N ALA A 180 3.71 4.24 -5.98
CA ALA A 180 4.28 4.77 -7.22
C ALA A 180 3.42 5.91 -7.80
N ALA A 181 2.10 5.72 -7.85
CA ALA A 181 1.16 6.74 -8.28
C ALA A 181 1.18 7.99 -7.38
N CYS A 182 1.30 7.84 -6.05
CA CYS A 182 1.46 8.99 -5.15
C CYS A 182 2.70 9.84 -5.50
N CYS A 183 3.83 9.18 -5.72
CA CYS A 183 5.08 9.86 -6.05
C CYS A 183 5.05 10.50 -7.46
N ALA A 184 4.53 9.78 -8.46
CA ALA A 184 4.33 10.30 -9.81
C ALA A 184 3.38 11.52 -9.80
N MET A 185 2.29 11.43 -9.06
CA MET A 185 1.30 12.51 -8.93
C MET A 185 1.88 13.75 -8.25
N GLY A 186 2.71 13.58 -7.22
CA GLY A 186 3.41 14.67 -6.57
C GLY A 186 4.30 15.44 -7.58
N ALA A 187 5.14 14.72 -8.33
CA ALA A 187 6.01 15.31 -9.35
C ALA A 187 5.20 15.95 -10.49
N CYS A 188 4.20 15.24 -11.03
CA CYS A 188 3.35 15.70 -12.13
C CYS A 188 2.55 16.95 -11.77
N SER A 189 2.12 17.10 -10.51
CA SER A 189 1.33 18.24 -10.07
C SER A 189 2.07 19.58 -10.16
N VAL A 190 3.40 19.56 -10.07
CA VAL A 190 4.25 20.77 -10.09
C VAL A 190 5.13 20.88 -11.35
N GLN A 191 5.43 19.78 -12.01
CA GLN A 191 6.22 19.71 -13.25
C GLN A 191 5.57 18.76 -14.27
N PRO A 192 4.40 19.08 -14.84
CA PRO A 192 3.63 18.19 -15.71
C PRO A 192 4.36 17.80 -16.99
N ASP A 193 5.21 18.68 -17.52
CA ASP A 193 5.94 18.47 -18.77
C ASP A 193 7.28 17.71 -18.59
N ASN A 194 7.66 17.42 -17.35
CA ASN A 194 8.90 16.72 -17.03
C ASN A 194 8.66 15.22 -16.87
N ALA A 195 8.47 14.53 -17.99
CA ALA A 195 8.18 13.09 -18.02
C ALA A 195 9.29 12.23 -17.35
N GLU A 196 10.57 12.66 -17.47
CA GLU A 196 11.70 11.97 -16.84
C GLU A 196 11.60 12.01 -15.31
N LEU A 197 11.34 13.19 -14.75
CA LEU A 197 11.17 13.36 -13.30
C LEU A 197 9.96 12.59 -12.79
N ILE A 198 8.83 12.65 -13.51
CA ILE A 198 7.60 11.92 -13.13
C ILE A 198 7.88 10.41 -13.07
N GLU A 199 8.54 9.86 -14.09
CA GLU A 199 8.89 8.44 -14.14
C GLU A 199 9.94 8.07 -13.07
N LYS A 200 10.92 8.93 -12.83
CA LYS A 200 11.91 8.75 -11.75
C LYS A 200 11.24 8.64 -10.39
N MET A 201 10.30 9.53 -10.08
CA MET A 201 9.57 9.51 -8.82
C MET A 201 8.55 8.37 -8.75
N ARG A 202 7.95 7.98 -9.88
CA ARG A 202 7.13 6.77 -9.96
C ARG A 202 7.94 5.54 -9.53
N ARG A 203 9.14 5.36 -10.08
CA ARG A 203 10.04 4.24 -9.73
C ARG A 203 10.49 4.28 -8.28
N PHE A 204 10.78 5.46 -7.75
CA PHE A 204 11.05 5.63 -6.33
C PHE A 204 9.91 5.07 -5.48
N GLY A 205 8.68 5.49 -5.75
CA GLY A 205 7.50 5.02 -5.04
C GLY A 205 7.25 3.52 -5.19
N GLU A 206 7.50 2.96 -6.37
CA GLU A 206 7.41 1.53 -6.64
C GLU A 206 8.40 0.73 -5.76
N PHE A 207 9.67 1.14 -5.70
CA PHE A 207 10.67 0.45 -4.88
C PHE A 207 10.35 0.54 -3.39
N VAL A 208 9.85 1.68 -2.92
CA VAL A 208 9.38 1.80 -1.53
C VAL A 208 8.20 0.88 -1.26
N GLY A 209 7.25 0.80 -2.19
CA GLY A 209 6.08 -0.08 -2.09
C GLY A 209 6.43 -1.56 -2.10
N MET A 210 7.40 -1.96 -2.93
CA MET A 210 7.93 -3.32 -2.94
C MET A 210 8.58 -3.68 -1.59
N ALA A 211 9.47 -2.82 -1.08
CA ALA A 211 10.10 -3.03 0.23
C ALA A 211 9.07 -3.08 1.36
N PHE A 212 8.03 -2.23 1.27
CA PHE A 212 6.93 -2.20 2.24
C PHE A 212 6.18 -3.53 2.29
N GLN A 213 5.79 -4.09 1.15
CA GLN A 213 5.04 -5.35 1.10
C GLN A 213 5.90 -6.54 1.54
N ILE A 214 7.16 -6.60 1.09
CA ILE A 214 8.10 -7.66 1.54
C ILE A 214 8.28 -7.62 3.06
N LYS A 215 8.32 -6.42 3.67
CA LYS A 215 8.38 -6.27 5.13
C LYS A 215 7.10 -6.76 5.81
N ASP A 216 5.93 -6.49 5.24
CA ASP A 216 4.66 -7.01 5.77
C ASP A 216 4.62 -8.54 5.77
N ASP A 217 5.06 -9.17 4.69
CA ASP A 217 5.13 -10.62 4.57
C ASP A 217 6.09 -11.25 5.60
N LEU A 218 7.19 -10.56 5.94
CA LEU A 218 8.11 -11.02 7.00
C LEU A 218 7.46 -11.05 8.38
N PHE A 219 6.51 -10.15 8.68
CA PHE A 219 5.85 -10.15 10.00
C PHE A 219 5.08 -11.42 10.28
N ASP A 220 4.58 -12.11 9.26
CA ASP A 220 3.82 -13.34 9.44
C ASP A 220 4.69 -14.51 9.95
N TYR A 221 6.01 -14.40 9.82
CA TYR A 221 7.00 -15.41 10.25
C TYR A 221 7.76 -15.03 11.53
N THR A 222 7.54 -13.84 12.10
CA THR A 222 8.26 -13.37 13.29
C THR A 222 7.38 -13.54 14.54
N GLU A 223 7.92 -14.12 15.62
CA GLU A 223 7.18 -14.38 16.87
C GLU A 223 6.91 -13.10 17.69
N GLU A 224 7.61 -12.01 17.37
CA GLU A 224 7.60 -10.77 18.14
C GLU A 224 6.51 -9.78 17.72
N ALA A 225 5.67 -10.15 16.78
CA ALA A 225 4.54 -9.29 16.39
C ALA A 225 3.56 -9.15 17.55
N ILE A 226 3.76 -8.14 18.34
CA ILE A 226 3.03 -7.79 19.56
C ILE A 226 1.52 -7.93 19.31
N GLY A 227 0.96 -9.06 19.75
CA GLY A 227 -0.48 -9.30 19.81
C GLY A 227 -1.18 -9.70 18.50
N LYS A 228 -0.47 -9.93 17.39
CA LYS A 228 -1.04 -10.55 16.18
C LYS A 228 -0.68 -12.03 16.09
N PRO A 229 -1.64 -12.90 15.71
CA PRO A 229 -1.33 -14.30 15.43
C PRO A 229 -0.42 -14.38 14.19
N THR A 230 0.68 -15.12 14.28
CA THR A 230 1.57 -15.45 13.15
C THR A 230 0.94 -16.55 12.27
N GLY A 231 1.39 -16.63 11.02
CA GLY A 231 0.93 -17.65 10.08
C GLY A 231 -0.46 -17.39 9.51
N ILE A 232 -0.89 -16.13 9.44
CA ILE A 232 -2.16 -15.73 8.80
C ILE A 232 -2.08 -16.00 7.31
N ASP A 233 -0.99 -15.62 6.65
CA ASP A 233 -0.80 -15.83 5.21
C ASP A 233 -0.81 -17.31 4.85
N ILE A 234 -0.22 -18.16 5.71
CA ILE A 234 -0.27 -19.61 5.54
C ILE A 234 -1.71 -20.13 5.65
N LYS A 235 -2.50 -19.62 6.61
CA LYS A 235 -3.93 -19.98 6.77
C LYS A 235 -4.77 -19.57 5.58
N GLU A 236 -4.45 -18.45 4.98
CA GLU A 236 -5.11 -17.91 3.78
C GLU A 236 -4.54 -18.50 2.48
N GLN A 237 -3.62 -19.48 2.59
CA GLN A 237 -2.94 -20.14 1.46
C GLN A 237 -2.20 -19.14 0.56
N LYS A 238 -1.74 -18.02 1.10
CA LYS A 238 -0.91 -17.05 0.40
C LYS A 238 0.53 -17.54 0.40
N MET A 239 1.10 -17.63 -0.79
CA MET A 239 2.51 -17.99 -0.97
C MET A 239 3.34 -16.71 -0.96
N THR A 240 3.85 -16.34 0.21
CA THR A 240 4.71 -15.18 0.41
C THR A 240 6.18 -15.51 0.18
N LEU A 241 7.02 -14.49 -0.01
CA LEU A 241 8.40 -14.65 -0.43
C LEU A 241 9.25 -15.56 0.47
N PRO A 242 9.15 -15.51 1.82
CA PRO A 242 9.87 -16.44 2.69
C PRO A 242 9.56 -17.91 2.39
N LEU A 243 8.28 -18.21 2.14
CA LEU A 243 7.82 -19.57 1.80
C LEU A 243 8.30 -20.00 0.42
N ILE A 244 8.23 -19.10 -0.58
CA ILE A 244 8.71 -19.37 -1.94
C ILE A 244 10.21 -19.72 -1.92
N TYR A 245 11.02 -18.98 -1.17
CA TYR A 245 12.45 -19.27 -1.04
C TYR A 245 12.73 -20.62 -0.36
N ALA A 246 11.95 -20.99 0.66
CA ALA A 246 12.07 -22.28 1.30
C ALA A 246 11.67 -23.41 0.34
N LEU A 247 10.55 -23.26 -0.39
CA LEU A 247 10.08 -24.25 -1.38
C LEU A 247 11.07 -24.44 -2.54
N ASN A 248 11.75 -23.38 -2.98
CA ASN A 248 12.73 -23.48 -4.07
C ASN A 248 14.01 -24.22 -3.68
N ARG A 249 14.25 -24.42 -2.37
CA ARG A 249 15.39 -25.17 -1.83
C ARG A 249 15.01 -26.54 -1.31
N ALA A 250 13.73 -26.80 -1.14
CA ALA A 250 13.22 -28.04 -0.58
C ALA A 250 13.48 -29.22 -1.53
N GLU A 251 13.87 -30.36 -0.98
CA GLU A 251 13.87 -31.63 -1.70
C GLU A 251 12.42 -32.03 -2.08
N GLU A 252 12.27 -32.94 -3.02
CA GLU A 252 10.94 -33.28 -3.55
C GLU A 252 9.97 -33.78 -2.46
N SER A 253 10.44 -34.54 -1.49
CA SER A 253 9.65 -35.05 -0.36
C SER A 253 9.19 -33.91 0.57
N GLU A 254 10.07 -32.98 0.88
CA GLU A 254 9.80 -31.82 1.71
C GLU A 254 8.86 -30.85 1.01
N ARG A 255 9.08 -30.62 -0.29
CA ARG A 255 8.20 -29.79 -1.11
C ARG A 255 6.77 -30.34 -1.14
N LYS A 256 6.61 -31.65 -1.33
CA LYS A 256 5.31 -32.32 -1.26
C LYS A 256 4.65 -32.15 0.12
N TRP A 257 5.43 -32.29 1.19
CA TRP A 257 4.97 -32.09 2.55
C TRP A 257 4.51 -30.64 2.79
N LEU A 258 5.29 -29.63 2.37
CA LEU A 258 4.94 -28.21 2.49
C LEU A 258 3.65 -27.89 1.76
N ILE A 259 3.55 -28.24 0.48
CA ILE A 259 2.36 -27.99 -0.35
C ILE A 259 1.13 -28.68 0.24
N ASN A 260 1.23 -29.95 0.66
CA ASN A 260 0.14 -30.65 1.31
C ASN A 260 -0.28 -29.97 2.63
N SER A 261 0.69 -29.50 3.40
CA SER A 261 0.46 -28.81 4.67
C SER A 261 -0.31 -27.50 4.48
N ILE A 262 0.07 -26.69 3.48
CA ILE A 262 -0.61 -25.44 3.14
C ILE A 262 -2.01 -25.71 2.58
N LYS A 263 -2.15 -26.72 1.72
CA LYS A 263 -3.41 -27.02 1.05
C LYS A 263 -4.47 -27.61 1.97
N ASN A 264 -4.08 -28.55 2.83
CA ASN A 264 -4.99 -29.41 3.56
C ASN A 264 -4.93 -29.25 5.10
N HIS A 265 -3.89 -28.56 5.63
CA HIS A 265 -3.65 -28.42 7.06
C HIS A 265 -3.32 -26.98 7.49
N ASN A 266 -3.68 -26.01 6.66
CA ASN A 266 -3.40 -24.56 6.88
C ASN A 266 -4.06 -23.98 8.15
N THR A 267 -5.10 -24.61 8.69
CA THR A 267 -5.80 -24.20 9.93
C THR A 267 -5.27 -24.90 11.18
N ASP A 268 -4.48 -25.97 11.03
CA ASP A 268 -3.85 -26.68 12.15
C ASP A 268 -2.67 -25.85 12.70
N LYS A 269 -2.85 -25.33 13.91
CA LYS A 269 -1.85 -24.47 14.58
C LYS A 269 -0.47 -25.15 14.73
N LYS A 270 -0.42 -26.47 14.93
CA LYS A 270 0.84 -27.21 15.04
C LYS A 270 1.52 -27.26 13.70
N ARG A 271 0.78 -27.58 12.64
CA ARG A 271 1.30 -27.64 11.27
C ARG A 271 1.79 -26.27 10.78
N VAL A 272 1.06 -25.20 11.06
CA VAL A 272 1.50 -23.81 10.74
C VAL A 272 2.81 -23.46 11.43
N LYS A 273 2.99 -23.84 12.71
CA LYS A 273 4.27 -23.64 13.42
C LYS A 273 5.42 -24.45 12.79
N GLU A 274 5.15 -25.69 12.38
CA GLU A 274 6.15 -26.54 11.69
C GLU A 274 6.58 -25.91 10.35
N ILE A 275 5.64 -25.35 9.56
CA ILE A 275 5.95 -24.63 8.33
C ILE A 275 6.82 -23.41 8.61
N ILE A 276 6.46 -22.58 9.60
CA ILE A 276 7.24 -21.39 9.99
C ILE A 276 8.66 -21.81 10.41
N ALA A 277 8.81 -22.84 11.22
CA ALA A 277 10.11 -23.35 11.65
C ALA A 277 10.95 -23.84 10.45
N TYR A 278 10.32 -24.55 9.50
CA TYR A 278 10.96 -24.98 8.27
C TYR A 278 11.46 -23.81 7.44
N VAL A 279 10.63 -22.79 7.21
CA VAL A 279 10.99 -21.58 6.45
C VAL A 279 12.19 -20.86 7.07
N LYS A 280 12.19 -20.73 8.40
CA LYS A 280 13.33 -20.16 9.15
C LYS A 280 14.60 -20.99 8.96
N ALA A 281 14.53 -22.31 9.15
CA ALA A 281 15.70 -23.18 9.06
C ALA A 281 16.32 -23.25 7.64
N HIS A 282 15.54 -22.98 6.60
CA HIS A 282 15.99 -23.06 5.20
C HIS A 282 16.32 -21.70 4.55
N GLY A 283 16.53 -20.66 5.38
CA GLY A 283 17.01 -19.35 4.94
C GLY A 283 15.95 -18.53 4.19
N GLY A 284 14.66 -18.84 4.38
CA GLY A 284 13.57 -18.08 3.76
C GLY A 284 13.51 -16.64 4.26
N ILE A 285 13.76 -16.43 5.57
CA ILE A 285 13.73 -15.10 6.18
C ILE A 285 14.90 -14.25 5.72
N GLU A 286 16.13 -14.74 5.85
CA GLU A 286 17.35 -13.98 5.53
C GLU A 286 17.38 -13.54 4.07
N ARG A 287 16.92 -14.41 3.15
CA ARG A 287 16.84 -14.07 1.72
C ARG A 287 15.77 -13.01 1.44
N THR A 288 14.65 -13.11 2.12
CA THR A 288 13.58 -12.12 2.00
C THR A 288 14.02 -10.76 2.54
N GLU A 289 14.73 -10.73 3.67
CA GLU A 289 15.33 -9.49 4.19
C GLU A 289 16.35 -8.89 3.24
N ALA A 290 17.22 -9.71 2.64
CA ALA A 290 18.18 -9.26 1.64
C ALA A 290 17.47 -8.62 0.44
N LYS A 291 16.39 -9.22 -0.06
CA LYS A 291 15.60 -8.67 -1.17
C LYS A 291 14.89 -7.37 -0.78
N MET A 292 14.34 -7.28 0.41
CA MET A 292 13.75 -6.04 0.94
C MET A 292 14.79 -4.90 0.94
N ARG A 293 16.02 -5.18 1.43
CA ARG A 293 17.10 -4.19 1.44
C ARG A 293 17.59 -3.81 0.04
N GLU A 294 17.53 -4.73 -0.92
CA GLU A 294 17.80 -4.41 -2.33
C GLU A 294 16.84 -3.35 -2.87
N TYR A 295 15.54 -3.47 -2.61
CA TYR A 295 14.55 -2.46 -3.00
C TYR A 295 14.75 -1.14 -2.24
N GLN A 296 15.08 -1.20 -0.95
CA GLN A 296 15.47 0.00 -0.18
C GLN A 296 16.64 0.72 -0.85
N ALA A 297 17.71 0.02 -1.19
CA ALA A 297 18.89 0.61 -1.81
C ALA A 297 18.56 1.26 -3.17
N LYS A 298 17.70 0.62 -4.00
CA LYS A 298 17.21 1.21 -5.25
C LYS A 298 16.45 2.52 -5.02
N ALA A 299 15.61 2.59 -4.00
CA ALA A 299 14.90 3.81 -3.66
C ALA A 299 15.85 4.91 -3.18
N LEU A 300 16.81 4.58 -2.32
CA LEU A 300 17.83 5.52 -1.82
C LEU A 300 18.72 6.06 -2.94
N THR A 301 19.08 5.23 -3.92
CA THR A 301 19.85 5.65 -5.11
C THR A 301 19.14 6.75 -5.88
N ILE A 302 17.81 6.65 -6.07
CA ILE A 302 17.03 7.70 -6.73
C ILE A 302 17.05 9.00 -5.91
N LEU A 303 16.86 8.93 -4.59
CA LEU A 303 16.89 10.11 -3.74
C LEU A 303 18.28 10.77 -3.67
N ALA A 304 19.35 10.00 -3.84
CA ALA A 304 20.73 10.54 -3.82
C ALA A 304 20.97 11.57 -4.95
N GLU A 305 20.24 11.49 -6.06
CA GLU A 305 20.35 12.41 -7.19
C GLU A 305 19.77 13.82 -6.89
N PHE A 306 18.97 13.96 -5.84
CA PHE A 306 18.35 15.23 -5.47
C PHE A 306 19.21 16.02 -4.48
N PRO A 307 19.17 17.37 -4.51
CA PRO A 307 19.86 18.18 -3.52
C PRO A 307 19.31 17.96 -2.11
N ASP A 308 20.13 18.24 -1.12
CA ASP A 308 19.71 18.13 0.28
C ASP A 308 18.63 19.17 0.59
N SER A 309 17.57 18.67 1.24
CA SER A 309 16.41 19.49 1.62
C SER A 309 15.65 18.81 2.77
N PRO A 310 14.81 19.54 3.51
CA PRO A 310 13.93 18.96 4.50
C PRO A 310 13.01 17.87 3.89
N TYR A 311 12.59 18.04 2.65
CA TYR A 311 11.72 17.12 1.92
C TYR A 311 12.43 15.81 1.57
N LYS A 312 13.66 15.87 1.06
CA LYS A 312 14.54 14.70 0.85
C LYS A 312 14.77 13.97 2.16
N LYS A 313 15.08 14.69 3.24
CA LYS A 313 15.28 14.09 4.57
C LYS A 313 14.05 13.33 5.04
N SER A 314 12.85 13.90 4.89
CA SER A 314 11.60 13.20 5.25
C SER A 314 11.34 11.97 4.38
N LEU A 315 11.64 12.03 3.07
CA LEU A 315 11.50 10.85 2.20
C LEU A 315 12.50 9.74 2.58
N LEU A 316 13.74 10.08 2.94
CA LEU A 316 14.71 9.13 3.49
C LEU A 316 14.18 8.49 4.78
N GLN A 317 13.62 9.28 5.69
CA GLN A 317 13.01 8.78 6.92
C GLN A 317 11.80 7.85 6.65
N ILE A 318 11.01 8.10 5.60
CA ILE A 318 9.93 7.18 5.19
C ILE A 318 10.51 5.85 4.72
N VAL A 319 11.57 5.87 3.90
CA VAL A 319 12.22 4.65 3.41
C VAL A 319 12.75 3.81 4.58
N ASP A 320 13.43 4.45 5.53
CA ASP A 320 13.92 3.76 6.73
C ASP A 320 12.78 3.25 7.62
N TYR A 321 11.74 4.08 7.82
CA TYR A 321 10.56 3.69 8.60
C TYR A 321 9.85 2.45 8.03
N VAL A 322 9.78 2.34 6.71
CA VAL A 322 9.17 1.17 6.04
C VAL A 322 9.90 -0.13 6.41
N ILE A 323 11.22 -0.08 6.53
CA ILE A 323 12.07 -1.24 6.82
C ILE A 323 12.15 -1.54 8.33
N GLU A 324 12.28 -0.49 9.16
CA GLU A 324 12.55 -0.62 10.59
C GLU A 324 11.29 -0.77 11.45
N ARG A 325 10.10 -0.54 10.87
CA ARG A 325 8.86 -0.67 11.63
C ARG A 325 8.69 -2.06 12.22
N THR A 326 8.24 -2.08 13.47
CA THR A 326 7.88 -3.27 14.25
C THR A 326 6.37 -3.43 14.39
N ILE A 327 5.59 -3.12 13.34
CA ILE A 327 4.11 -3.07 13.25
C ILE A 327 3.52 -1.70 13.59
#